data_9d2b0d1d37c0a0857b0802bfffe9ff31
#
_entry.id   9d2b0d1d37c0a0857b0802bfffe9ff31
#
_cell.length_a   1.000
_cell.length_b   1.000
_cell.length_c   1.000
_cell.angle_alpha   90.00
_cell.angle_beta   90.00
_cell.angle_gamma   90.00
#
_symmetry.space_group_name_H-M   'P 1'
#
loop_
_entity.id
_entity.type
_entity.pdbx_description
1 polymer ?
#
loop_
_entity_poly.entity_id
_entity_poly.type
_entity_poly.pdbx_seq_one_letter_code
_entity_poly.pdbx_strand_id
1 'polypeptide(L)'
;MIPLLVACGKDKAASRGDAGASAPVPVTTLVVQPSAWSDTLQAIGTAKARESVTLTSKVSEAVQAVHFESGQEVKAGAPLITLRGDSQQAALVAAQATYAEADQLYKRQVSLANQQLVARASLDTQKSIRDAALARVQQMRSDIGDRNVRAPFSGVLGIRQVSPGALITPTTVIATLDDISRVYVDFPVPEAQLATLAVGQSIRARSDSYPDRDFEGTVSTIDARIDTATRAVTVRGDFPNPDRVLRPGMLMQVRLSRPERQALVLPEIALVQVGRDTFVYRVKADGSVEQPKVEVGTRSSGKAEVVSGLQPGDRIVIDGTGKLRPGSKVVEGKADTTPPATEAPARAQG
;
A
#
# COMPACT_ATOMS: atom_id res chain seq x y z
N MET A 1 -58.52 -69.09 50.02
CA MET A 1 -57.66 -70.06 50.69
C MET A 1 -56.25 -69.88 50.13
N ILE A 2 -55.38 -69.13 50.82
CA ILE A 2 -54.23 -69.58 51.68
C ILE A 2 -53.16 -70.31 50.86
N PRO A 3 -51.80 -70.15 51.16
CA PRO A 3 -51.11 -69.17 52.05
C PRO A 3 -49.89 -68.44 51.42
N LEU A 4 -49.51 -67.45 52.23
CA LEU A 4 -48.17 -66.86 52.41
C LEU A 4 -47.01 -67.83 52.37
N LEU A 5 -45.86 -67.35 51.84
CA LEU A 5 -44.53 -67.69 52.36
C LEU A 5 -43.63 -66.47 52.20
N VAL A 6 -43.18 -66.00 53.38
CA VAL A 6 -42.15 -64.97 53.62
C VAL A 6 -40.76 -65.65 53.50
N ALA A 7 -39.84 -65.04 52.81
CA ALA A 7 -38.42 -65.37 52.93
C ALA A 7 -37.62 -64.04 53.02
N CYS A 8 -37.07 -63.79 54.18
CA CYS A 8 -36.05 -62.74 54.45
C CYS A 8 -34.73 -63.10 53.77
N GLY A 9 -34.23 -62.23 52.89
CA GLY A 9 -32.87 -62.25 52.39
C GLY A 9 -32.15 -60.99 52.85
N LYS A 10 -31.08 -61.15 53.68
CA LYS A 10 -30.20 -60.13 54.20
C LYS A 10 -29.52 -59.33 53.04
N ASP A 11 -29.80 -58.08 52.94
CA ASP A 11 -29.04 -57.17 52.08
C ASP A 11 -27.63 -56.92 52.67
N LYS A 12 -26.60 -57.40 52.01
CA LYS A 12 -25.23 -56.94 52.13
C LYS A 12 -25.12 -55.57 51.49
N ALA A 13 -24.98 -54.53 52.32
CA ALA A 13 -24.53 -53.22 51.86
C ALA A 13 -23.17 -53.35 51.13
N ALA A 14 -23.18 -53.30 49.82
CA ALA A 14 -21.96 -53.12 49.06
C ALA A 14 -21.47 -51.72 49.29
N SER A 15 -20.35 -51.54 49.91
CA SER A 15 -19.59 -50.30 50.03
C SER A 15 -19.33 -49.78 48.60
N ARG A 16 -19.87 -48.63 48.26
CA ARG A 16 -19.44 -47.91 47.07
C ARG A 16 -17.96 -47.59 47.22
N GLY A 17 -17.15 -48.38 46.53
CA GLY A 17 -15.73 -48.18 46.41
C GLY A 17 -15.42 -46.81 45.84
N ASP A 18 -14.40 -46.30 46.42
CA ASP A 18 -13.55 -45.17 46.10
C ASP A 18 -13.57 -44.84 44.59
N ALA A 19 -13.87 -43.59 44.29
CA ALA A 19 -13.80 -43.07 42.92
C ALA A 19 -12.37 -43.21 42.41
N GLY A 20 -12.16 -44.22 41.54
CA GLY A 20 -10.87 -44.57 41.00
C GLY A 20 -10.11 -43.35 40.48
N ALA A 21 -8.92 -43.15 41.02
CA ALA A 21 -7.96 -42.20 40.47
C ALA A 21 -7.77 -42.50 38.98
N SER A 22 -8.30 -41.64 38.15
CA SER A 22 -8.14 -41.73 36.69
C SER A 22 -6.66 -41.79 36.35
N ALA A 23 -6.26 -42.77 35.55
CA ALA A 23 -4.86 -42.92 35.15
C ALA A 23 -4.33 -41.58 34.57
N PRO A 24 -3.10 -41.21 34.90
CA PRO A 24 -2.54 -39.93 34.44
C PRO A 24 -2.56 -39.88 32.90
N VAL A 25 -3.06 -38.79 32.37
CA VAL A 25 -3.15 -38.58 30.92
C VAL A 25 -1.79 -38.08 30.40
N PRO A 26 -1.20 -38.75 29.39
CA PRO A 26 0.02 -38.24 28.77
C PRO A 26 -0.29 -36.96 27.98
N VAL A 27 0.47 -35.89 28.21
CA VAL A 27 0.30 -34.58 27.57
C VAL A 27 1.65 -33.97 27.22
N THR A 28 1.68 -33.11 26.23
CA THR A 28 2.82 -32.25 25.93
C THR A 28 2.57 -30.89 26.57
N THR A 29 3.56 -30.38 27.30
CA THR A 29 3.45 -29.07 27.99
C THR A 29 4.41 -28.07 27.40
N LEU A 30 4.07 -26.78 27.55
CA LEU A 30 4.90 -25.62 27.21
C LEU A 30 4.96 -24.68 28.39
N VAL A 31 6.15 -24.19 28.74
CA VAL A 31 6.31 -23.12 29.71
C VAL A 31 6.11 -21.79 29.01
N VAL A 32 5.13 -21.00 29.45
CA VAL A 32 4.79 -19.71 28.90
C VAL A 32 5.89 -18.70 29.21
N GLN A 33 6.48 -18.13 28.21
CA GLN A 33 7.49 -17.08 28.33
C GLN A 33 7.13 -15.90 27.45
N PRO A 34 7.44 -14.67 27.89
CA PRO A 34 7.34 -13.51 27.01
C PRO A 34 8.19 -13.73 25.78
N SER A 35 7.61 -13.53 24.60
CA SER A 35 8.30 -13.63 23.33
C SER A 35 8.02 -12.39 22.48
N ALA A 36 8.93 -12.08 21.57
CA ALA A 36 8.72 -11.01 20.63
C ALA A 36 7.47 -11.29 19.77
N TRP A 37 6.53 -10.38 19.79
CA TRP A 37 5.28 -10.46 19.04
C TRP A 37 5.07 -9.19 18.22
N SER A 38 4.80 -9.37 16.95
CA SER A 38 4.50 -8.29 16.03
C SER A 38 3.18 -8.58 15.33
N ASP A 39 2.24 -7.68 15.49
CA ASP A 39 0.98 -7.74 14.76
C ASP A 39 1.21 -7.30 13.33
N THR A 40 0.64 -8.01 12.38
CA THR A 40 0.69 -7.65 10.97
C THR A 40 -0.70 -7.20 10.52
N LEU A 41 -0.80 -5.94 10.09
CA LEU A 41 -1.96 -5.46 9.38
C LEU A 41 -1.81 -5.77 7.91
N GLN A 42 -2.83 -6.39 7.30
CA GLN A 42 -2.89 -6.65 5.88
C GLN A 42 -3.96 -5.77 5.24
N ALA A 43 -3.63 -5.15 4.12
CA ALA A 43 -4.54 -4.34 3.33
C ALA A 43 -4.27 -4.56 1.84
N ILE A 44 -5.30 -4.34 1.02
CA ILE A 44 -5.18 -4.37 -0.43
C ILE A 44 -5.14 -2.93 -0.91
N GLY A 45 -4.12 -2.57 -1.68
CA GLY A 45 -3.93 -1.25 -2.24
C GLY A 45 -3.78 -1.28 -3.75
N THR A 46 -3.80 -0.09 -4.33
CA THR A 46 -3.59 0.12 -5.77
C THR A 46 -2.32 0.94 -5.98
N ALA A 47 -1.47 0.45 -6.85
CA ALA A 47 -0.25 1.14 -7.27
C ALA A 47 -0.59 2.36 -8.12
N LYS A 48 0.08 3.48 -7.85
CA LYS A 48 -0.01 4.75 -8.60
C LYS A 48 1.38 5.24 -8.96
N ALA A 49 1.50 5.87 -10.12
CA ALA A 49 2.73 6.58 -10.46
C ALA A 49 2.98 7.72 -9.47
N ARG A 50 4.25 8.10 -9.29
CA ARG A 50 4.61 9.29 -8.51
C ARG A 50 3.96 10.53 -9.09
N GLU A 51 4.06 10.69 -10.41
CA GLU A 51 3.37 11.70 -11.19
C GLU A 51 2.77 11.05 -12.43
N SER A 52 1.57 11.45 -12.81
CA SER A 52 0.85 10.93 -13.98
C SER A 52 0.10 12.07 -14.65
N VAL A 53 0.24 12.16 -15.97
CA VAL A 53 -0.49 13.15 -16.75
C VAL A 53 -0.92 12.57 -18.10
N THR A 54 -2.12 12.91 -18.52
CA THR A 54 -2.58 12.69 -19.88
C THR A 54 -2.16 13.88 -20.74
N LEU A 55 -1.29 13.65 -21.70
CA LEU A 55 -0.79 14.67 -22.61
C LEU A 55 -1.85 15.00 -23.67
N THR A 56 -2.16 16.28 -23.79
CA THR A 56 -3.08 16.82 -24.81
C THR A 56 -2.45 18.05 -25.47
N SER A 57 -3.02 18.51 -26.55
CA SER A 57 -2.64 19.79 -27.17
C SER A 57 -3.30 20.96 -26.43
N LYS A 58 -2.71 22.14 -26.51
CA LYS A 58 -3.34 23.39 -26.09
C LYS A 58 -4.15 24.07 -27.20
N VAL A 59 -3.85 23.71 -28.44
CA VAL A 59 -4.44 24.33 -29.62
C VAL A 59 -4.95 23.28 -30.61
N SER A 60 -5.92 23.64 -31.43
CA SER A 60 -6.42 22.77 -32.51
C SER A 60 -5.59 22.98 -33.74
N GLU A 61 -4.79 21.98 -34.16
CA GLU A 61 -3.88 22.08 -35.29
C GLU A 61 -3.48 20.70 -35.83
N ALA A 62 -2.98 20.63 -37.06
CA ALA A 62 -2.45 19.40 -37.64
C ALA A 62 -1.07 19.07 -37.06
N VAL A 63 -0.84 17.80 -36.76
CA VAL A 63 0.45 17.26 -36.32
C VAL A 63 1.44 17.32 -37.46
N GLN A 64 2.52 18.08 -37.33
CA GLN A 64 3.60 18.15 -38.27
C GLN A 64 4.59 16.98 -38.08
N ALA A 65 5.02 16.76 -36.86
CA ALA A 65 5.96 15.69 -36.48
C ALA A 65 5.69 15.14 -35.09
N VAL A 66 5.99 13.85 -34.93
CA VAL A 66 5.99 13.15 -33.65
C VAL A 66 7.44 12.74 -33.35
N HIS A 67 7.93 13.06 -32.17
CA HIS A 67 9.33 12.90 -31.76
C HIS A 67 9.56 11.79 -30.74
N PHE A 68 8.58 10.94 -30.47
CA PHE A 68 8.65 9.85 -29.51
C PHE A 68 8.00 8.57 -30.02
N GLU A 69 8.38 7.47 -29.40
CA GLU A 69 7.76 6.16 -29.59
C GLU A 69 6.98 5.70 -28.35
N SER A 70 6.03 4.78 -28.55
CA SER A 70 5.26 4.18 -27.46
C SER A 70 6.17 3.43 -26.49
N GLY A 71 6.01 3.70 -25.18
CA GLY A 71 6.85 3.11 -24.12
C GLY A 71 8.22 3.75 -23.95
N GLN A 72 8.55 4.79 -24.72
CA GLN A 72 9.84 5.48 -24.62
C GLN A 72 9.95 6.26 -23.31
N GLU A 73 11.13 6.24 -22.70
CA GLU A 73 11.49 7.12 -21.61
C GLU A 73 11.93 8.48 -22.11
N VAL A 74 11.41 9.54 -21.49
CA VAL A 74 11.72 10.93 -21.87
C VAL A 74 12.12 11.73 -20.62
N LYS A 75 12.93 12.77 -20.87
CA LYS A 75 13.32 13.75 -19.86
C LYS A 75 12.35 14.95 -19.87
N ALA A 76 12.23 15.61 -18.71
CA ALA A 76 11.51 16.87 -18.63
C ALA A 76 11.95 17.86 -19.73
N GLY A 77 10.99 18.53 -20.38
CA GLY A 77 11.22 19.47 -21.47
C GLY A 77 11.49 18.85 -22.84
N ALA A 78 11.62 17.52 -22.97
CA ALA A 78 11.79 16.84 -24.26
C ALA A 78 10.63 17.16 -25.21
N PRO A 79 10.88 17.49 -26.49
CA PRO A 79 9.83 17.71 -27.46
C PRO A 79 9.15 16.38 -27.79
N LEU A 80 7.81 16.36 -27.75
CA LEU A 80 7.01 15.16 -28.02
C LEU A 80 6.28 15.29 -29.36
N ILE A 81 5.65 16.43 -29.57
CA ILE A 81 4.93 16.72 -30.82
C ILE A 81 5.20 18.15 -31.23
N THR A 82 5.37 18.32 -32.53
CA THR A 82 5.35 19.62 -33.21
C THR A 82 4.10 19.72 -34.07
N LEU A 83 3.29 20.74 -33.83
CA LEU A 83 2.13 21.08 -34.64
C LEU A 83 2.51 22.04 -35.75
N ARG A 84 1.69 22.09 -36.82
CA ARG A 84 1.89 23.03 -37.91
C ARG A 84 1.78 24.47 -37.38
N GLY A 85 2.71 25.31 -37.79
CA GLY A 85 2.82 26.68 -37.28
C GLY A 85 3.33 27.69 -38.27
N ASP A 86 3.24 27.40 -39.60
CA ASP A 86 3.81 28.24 -40.65
C ASP A 86 3.25 29.65 -40.64
N SER A 87 1.95 29.80 -40.45
CA SER A 87 1.28 31.11 -40.34
C SER A 87 1.70 31.92 -39.13
N GLN A 88 1.91 31.26 -38.00
CA GLN A 88 2.37 31.92 -36.76
C GLN A 88 3.83 32.30 -36.85
N GLN A 89 4.64 31.50 -37.50
CA GLN A 89 6.02 31.84 -37.77
C GLN A 89 6.12 33.08 -38.66
N ALA A 90 5.29 33.17 -39.72
CA ALA A 90 5.21 34.36 -40.56
C ALA A 90 4.72 35.59 -39.78
N ALA A 91 3.71 35.41 -38.92
CA ALA A 91 3.21 36.48 -38.03
C ALA A 91 4.27 36.96 -37.04
N LEU A 92 5.10 36.05 -36.51
CA LEU A 92 6.23 36.42 -35.62
C LEU A 92 7.24 37.30 -36.37
N VAL A 93 7.62 36.91 -37.59
CA VAL A 93 8.55 37.69 -38.41
C VAL A 93 7.99 39.09 -38.67
N ALA A 94 6.70 39.23 -39.03
CA ALA A 94 6.05 40.51 -39.19
C ALA A 94 6.04 41.36 -37.90
N ALA A 95 5.70 40.76 -36.77
CA ALA A 95 5.73 41.45 -35.47
C ALA A 95 7.14 41.91 -35.07
N GLN A 96 8.16 41.12 -35.38
CA GLN A 96 9.58 41.48 -35.15
C GLN A 96 10.01 42.66 -36.02
N ALA A 97 9.57 42.74 -37.29
CA ALA A 97 9.86 43.88 -38.15
C ALA A 97 9.22 45.17 -37.61
N THR A 98 7.95 45.11 -37.20
CA THR A 98 7.25 46.26 -36.57
C THR A 98 7.95 46.71 -35.29
N TYR A 99 8.38 45.77 -34.45
CA TYR A 99 9.14 46.09 -33.23
C TYR A 99 10.50 46.77 -33.58
N ALA A 100 11.21 46.26 -34.56
CA ALA A 100 12.50 46.82 -35.00
C ALA A 100 12.36 48.29 -35.49
N GLU A 101 11.29 48.57 -36.24
CA GLU A 101 10.97 49.94 -36.67
C GLU A 101 10.66 50.85 -35.47
N ALA A 102 9.76 50.41 -34.59
CA ALA A 102 9.39 51.19 -33.40
C ALA A 102 10.59 51.44 -32.45
N ASP A 103 11.49 50.48 -32.29
CA ASP A 103 12.71 50.57 -31.51
C ASP A 103 13.70 51.56 -32.12
N GLN A 104 13.88 51.54 -33.45
CA GLN A 104 14.71 52.54 -34.13
C GLN A 104 14.15 53.96 -33.95
N LEU A 105 12.84 54.15 -34.09
CA LEU A 105 12.19 55.44 -33.89
C LEU A 105 12.34 55.91 -32.47
N TYR A 106 12.13 55.04 -31.48
CA TYR A 106 12.34 55.36 -30.08
C TYR A 106 13.79 55.74 -29.77
N LYS A 107 14.79 55.02 -30.26
CA LYS A 107 16.21 55.35 -30.10
C LYS A 107 16.55 56.71 -30.71
N ARG A 108 15.98 57.06 -31.87
CA ARG A 108 16.13 58.35 -32.47
C ARG A 108 15.54 59.46 -31.61
N GLN A 109 14.31 59.24 -31.09
CA GLN A 109 13.65 60.19 -30.18
C GLN A 109 14.44 60.41 -28.89
N VAL A 110 15.03 59.36 -28.31
CA VAL A 110 15.92 59.46 -27.13
C VAL A 110 17.13 60.35 -27.45
N SER A 111 17.77 60.15 -28.62
CA SER A 111 18.90 61.00 -29.06
C SER A 111 18.52 62.49 -29.21
N LEU A 112 17.35 62.79 -29.81
CA LEU A 112 16.83 64.14 -29.98
C LEU A 112 16.40 64.75 -28.62
N ALA A 113 15.81 63.95 -27.72
CA ALA A 113 15.45 64.41 -26.39
C ALA A 113 16.67 64.79 -25.52
N ASN A 114 17.77 64.03 -25.65
CA ASN A 114 19.04 64.36 -25.01
C ASN A 114 19.63 65.66 -25.49
N GLN A 115 19.30 66.06 -26.73
CA GLN A 115 19.67 67.33 -27.34
C GLN A 115 18.63 68.43 -27.11
N GLN A 116 17.60 68.16 -26.27
CA GLN A 116 16.48 69.06 -25.99
C GLN A 116 15.65 69.50 -27.23
N LEU A 117 15.68 68.70 -28.30
CA LEU A 117 15.03 69.04 -29.58
C LEU A 117 13.58 68.55 -29.66
N VAL A 118 13.10 67.75 -28.70
CA VAL A 118 11.75 67.17 -28.68
C VAL A 118 11.12 67.24 -27.30
N ALA A 119 9.78 67.29 -27.26
CA ALA A 119 9.04 67.29 -26.03
C ALA A 119 9.06 65.92 -25.34
N ARG A 120 9.07 65.87 -24.00
CA ARG A 120 9.03 64.59 -23.22
C ARG A 120 7.79 63.76 -23.59
N ALA A 121 6.63 64.36 -23.80
CA ALA A 121 5.41 63.67 -24.17
C ALA A 121 5.57 62.89 -25.50
N SER A 122 6.35 63.40 -26.46
CA SER A 122 6.64 62.71 -27.72
C SER A 122 7.53 61.46 -27.50
N LEU A 123 8.51 61.57 -26.60
CA LEU A 123 9.35 60.46 -26.20
C LEU A 123 8.54 59.35 -25.49
N ASP A 124 7.65 59.73 -24.56
CA ASP A 124 6.77 58.82 -23.84
C ASP A 124 5.80 58.13 -24.76
N THR A 125 5.25 58.81 -25.74
CA THR A 125 4.40 58.21 -26.80
C THR A 125 5.18 57.17 -27.60
N GLN A 126 6.40 57.48 -28.05
CA GLN A 126 7.21 56.57 -28.85
C GLN A 126 7.67 55.36 -28.05
N LYS A 127 7.94 55.55 -26.73
CA LYS A 127 8.22 54.44 -25.82
C LYS A 127 7.02 53.49 -25.72
N SER A 128 5.82 54.03 -25.56
CA SER A 128 4.59 53.23 -25.44
C SER A 128 4.34 52.41 -26.73
N ILE A 129 4.59 52.98 -27.91
CA ILE A 129 4.47 52.28 -29.22
C ILE A 129 5.49 51.13 -29.29
N ARG A 130 6.76 51.39 -28.93
CA ARG A 130 7.79 50.33 -28.91
C ARG A 130 7.40 49.21 -27.96
N ASP A 131 6.96 49.53 -26.74
CA ASP A 131 6.61 48.56 -25.73
C ASP A 131 5.40 47.71 -26.12
N ALA A 132 4.40 48.30 -26.80
CA ALA A 132 3.26 47.60 -27.40
C ALA A 132 3.71 46.65 -28.52
N ALA A 133 4.63 47.09 -29.40
CA ALA A 133 5.19 46.21 -30.42
C ALA A 133 6.00 45.04 -29.84
N LEU A 134 6.77 45.27 -28.78
CA LEU A 134 7.48 44.20 -28.04
C LEU A 134 6.51 43.17 -27.44
N ALA A 135 5.43 43.64 -26.80
CA ALA A 135 4.40 42.76 -26.25
C ALA A 135 3.78 41.88 -27.37
N ARG A 136 3.59 42.41 -28.57
CA ARG A 136 3.09 41.63 -29.72
C ARG A 136 4.06 40.53 -30.14
N VAL A 137 5.38 40.80 -30.18
CA VAL A 137 6.41 39.78 -30.41
C VAL A 137 6.35 38.68 -29.36
N GLN A 138 6.20 39.04 -28.09
CA GLN A 138 6.11 38.05 -26.97
C GLN A 138 4.87 37.17 -27.12
N GLN A 139 3.71 37.75 -27.48
CA GLN A 139 2.49 37.02 -27.77
C GLN A 139 2.71 35.98 -28.88
N MET A 140 3.28 36.37 -30.02
CA MET A 140 3.53 35.45 -31.12
C MET A 140 4.49 34.33 -30.77
N ARG A 141 5.50 34.59 -29.92
CA ARG A 141 6.39 33.56 -29.39
C ARG A 141 5.65 32.55 -28.50
N SER A 142 4.73 33.03 -27.63
CA SER A 142 3.88 32.15 -26.81
C SER A 142 3.00 31.26 -27.70
N ASP A 143 2.35 31.85 -28.70
CA ASP A 143 1.49 31.12 -29.65
C ASP A 143 2.25 30.00 -30.41
N ILE A 144 3.52 30.24 -30.75
CA ILE A 144 4.41 29.21 -31.32
C ILE A 144 4.81 28.19 -30.28
N GLY A 145 5.06 28.62 -29.03
CA GLY A 145 5.38 27.75 -27.89
C GLY A 145 4.29 26.71 -27.66
N ASP A 146 3.02 27.11 -27.71
CA ASP A 146 1.87 26.23 -27.49
C ASP A 146 1.69 25.17 -28.60
N ARG A 147 2.38 25.30 -29.73
CA ARG A 147 2.41 24.30 -30.80
C ARG A 147 3.49 23.23 -30.61
N ASN A 148 4.34 23.39 -29.64
CA ASN A 148 5.35 22.41 -29.25
C ASN A 148 4.97 21.74 -27.94
N VAL A 149 4.33 20.57 -28.04
CA VAL A 149 4.01 19.77 -26.85
C VAL A 149 5.29 19.16 -26.32
N ARG A 150 5.60 19.43 -25.06
CA ARG A 150 6.79 18.94 -24.35
C ARG A 150 6.42 18.14 -23.11
N ALA A 151 7.31 17.24 -22.69
CA ALA A 151 7.16 16.49 -21.46
C ALA A 151 7.26 17.42 -20.22
N PRO A 152 6.25 17.50 -19.36
CA PRO A 152 6.28 18.34 -18.16
C PRO A 152 7.27 17.85 -17.10
N PHE A 153 7.47 16.52 -17.01
CA PHE A 153 8.43 15.86 -16.12
C PHE A 153 9.07 14.67 -16.85
N SER A 154 10.10 14.08 -16.24
CA SER A 154 10.75 12.88 -16.78
C SER A 154 9.94 11.65 -16.44
N GLY A 155 9.74 10.72 -17.39
CA GLY A 155 8.94 9.54 -17.17
C GLY A 155 8.87 8.65 -18.40
N VAL A 156 7.98 7.65 -18.36
CA VAL A 156 7.73 6.71 -19.43
C VAL A 156 6.42 7.08 -20.13
N LEU A 157 6.47 7.20 -21.46
CA LEU A 157 5.29 7.47 -22.27
C LEU A 157 4.46 6.19 -22.47
N GLY A 158 3.16 6.34 -22.43
CA GLY A 158 2.23 5.29 -22.80
C GLY A 158 2.14 5.08 -24.32
N ILE A 159 1.06 4.42 -24.74
CA ILE A 159 0.81 4.15 -26.16
C ILE A 159 0.46 5.46 -26.86
N ARG A 160 1.13 5.74 -27.99
CA ARG A 160 0.89 6.87 -28.86
C ARG A 160 -0.47 6.75 -29.56
N GLN A 161 -1.30 7.79 -29.45
CA GLN A 161 -2.65 7.81 -30.01
C GLN A 161 -2.78 8.74 -31.23
N VAL A 162 -1.71 9.44 -31.62
CA VAL A 162 -1.72 10.40 -32.71
C VAL A 162 -0.63 10.10 -33.73
N SER A 163 -0.83 10.55 -35.01
CA SER A 163 0.11 10.33 -36.09
C SER A 163 0.38 11.64 -36.84
N PRO A 164 1.53 11.78 -37.52
CA PRO A 164 1.76 12.92 -38.41
C PRO A 164 0.63 13.08 -39.42
N GLY A 165 0.18 14.30 -39.63
CA GLY A 165 -0.96 14.64 -40.48
C GLY A 165 -2.32 14.63 -39.79
N ALA A 166 -2.46 14.06 -38.61
CA ALA A 166 -3.71 14.06 -37.84
C ALA A 166 -4.04 15.48 -37.36
N LEU A 167 -5.30 15.87 -37.43
CA LEU A 167 -5.81 17.07 -36.79
C LEU A 167 -6.10 16.73 -35.29
N ILE A 168 -5.49 17.45 -34.37
CA ILE A 168 -5.71 17.27 -32.91
C ILE A 168 -6.32 18.54 -32.33
N THR A 169 -7.02 18.33 -31.22
CA THR A 169 -7.71 19.36 -30.42
C THR A 169 -7.29 19.25 -28.96
N PRO A 170 -7.62 20.23 -28.10
CA PRO A 170 -7.31 20.16 -26.66
C PRO A 170 -7.90 18.94 -25.92
N THR A 171 -8.90 18.27 -26.48
CA THR A 171 -9.50 17.03 -25.95
C THR A 171 -8.87 15.76 -26.49
N THR A 172 -8.05 15.87 -27.54
CA THR A 172 -7.38 14.71 -28.16
C THR A 172 -6.23 14.24 -27.26
N VAL A 173 -6.30 12.99 -26.81
CA VAL A 173 -5.23 12.36 -26.05
C VAL A 173 -4.08 12.02 -26.98
N ILE A 174 -2.88 12.48 -26.64
CA ILE A 174 -1.64 12.20 -27.37
C ILE A 174 -1.01 10.91 -26.85
N ALA A 175 -0.77 10.84 -25.58
CA ALA A 175 -0.25 9.70 -24.82
C ALA A 175 -0.42 10.00 -23.31
N THR A 176 -0.21 9.01 -22.44
CA THR A 176 0.04 9.23 -21.01
C THR A 176 1.53 9.39 -20.76
N LEU A 177 1.90 10.12 -19.73
CA LEU A 177 3.27 10.20 -19.22
C LEU A 177 3.25 9.92 -17.73
N ASP A 178 4.01 8.89 -17.31
CA ASP A 178 4.03 8.40 -15.93
C ASP A 178 5.47 8.38 -15.40
N ASP A 179 5.71 9.03 -14.26
CA ASP A 179 6.93 8.84 -13.50
C ASP A 179 6.77 7.59 -12.61
N ILE A 180 7.39 6.50 -13.05
CA ILE A 180 7.39 5.22 -12.36
C ILE A 180 8.73 4.91 -11.68
N SER A 181 9.59 5.89 -11.47
CA SER A 181 10.86 5.72 -10.73
C SER A 181 10.61 5.30 -9.28
N ARG A 182 9.51 5.76 -8.72
CA ARG A 182 8.90 5.35 -7.46
C ARG A 182 7.42 5.14 -7.67
N VAL A 183 6.85 4.20 -6.93
CA VAL A 183 5.42 3.89 -7.03
C VAL A 183 4.78 4.09 -5.68
N TYR A 184 3.71 4.84 -5.65
CA TYR A 184 2.85 4.96 -4.48
C TYR A 184 1.83 3.83 -4.46
N VAL A 185 1.55 3.30 -3.29
CA VAL A 185 0.46 2.35 -3.09
C VAL A 185 -0.51 2.95 -2.08
N ASP A 186 -1.70 3.27 -2.54
CA ASP A 186 -2.76 3.76 -1.68
C ASP A 186 -3.61 2.57 -1.20
N PHE A 187 -3.72 2.41 0.12
CA PHE A 187 -4.47 1.32 0.74
C PHE A 187 -5.29 1.82 1.92
N PRO A 188 -6.51 1.28 2.13
CA PRO A 188 -7.38 1.65 3.23
C PRO A 188 -6.95 0.93 4.52
N VAL A 189 -6.97 1.64 5.64
CA VAL A 189 -6.75 1.11 6.97
C VAL A 189 -7.95 1.48 7.86
N PRO A 190 -8.55 0.55 8.60
CA PRO A 190 -9.66 0.84 9.50
C PRO A 190 -9.32 1.90 10.56
N GLU A 191 -10.26 2.78 10.89
CA GLU A 191 -10.12 3.85 11.89
C GLU A 191 -9.59 3.34 13.24
N ALA A 192 -10.04 2.18 13.68
CA ALA A 192 -9.62 1.54 14.93
C ALA A 192 -8.09 1.27 14.99
N GLN A 193 -7.42 1.27 13.86
CA GLN A 193 -5.98 1.00 13.75
C GLN A 193 -5.15 2.29 13.57
N LEU A 194 -5.80 3.45 13.45
CA LEU A 194 -5.16 4.73 13.15
C LEU A 194 -4.09 5.10 14.19
N ALA A 195 -4.35 4.85 15.47
CA ALA A 195 -3.42 5.16 16.56
C ALA A 195 -2.09 4.37 16.49
N THR A 196 -2.03 3.32 15.68
CA THR A 196 -0.84 2.46 15.53
C THR A 196 -0.05 2.75 14.26
N LEU A 197 -0.52 3.71 13.44
CA LEU A 197 0.13 4.12 12.21
C LEU A 197 1.09 5.27 12.44
N ALA A 198 2.24 5.21 11.80
CA ALA A 198 3.21 6.30 11.80
C ALA A 198 3.82 6.48 10.40
N VAL A 199 4.03 7.74 10.02
CA VAL A 199 4.82 8.06 8.83
C VAL A 199 6.25 7.56 9.02
N GLY A 200 6.84 6.98 7.97
CA GLY A 200 8.17 6.35 8.02
C GLY A 200 8.15 4.88 8.45
N GLN A 201 7.01 4.33 8.84
CA GLN A 201 6.89 2.92 9.20
C GLN A 201 7.18 2.03 7.98
N SER A 202 7.98 0.97 8.18
CA SER A 202 8.31 0.01 7.13
C SER A 202 7.08 -0.83 6.76
N ILE A 203 6.89 -1.01 5.47
CA ILE A 203 5.82 -1.83 4.88
C ILE A 203 6.41 -2.74 3.82
N ARG A 204 5.79 -3.90 3.65
CA ARG A 204 6.07 -4.81 2.54
C ARG A 204 4.83 -4.97 1.69
N ALA A 205 5.02 -5.04 0.39
CA ALA A 205 3.93 -5.30 -0.52
C ALA A 205 4.28 -6.43 -1.47
N ARG A 206 3.28 -7.21 -1.84
CA ARG A 206 3.36 -8.29 -2.82
C ARG A 206 2.32 -8.07 -3.90
N SER A 207 2.66 -8.40 -5.12
CA SER A 207 1.72 -8.40 -6.25
C SER A 207 1.58 -9.80 -6.80
N ASP A 208 0.39 -10.19 -7.21
CA ASP A 208 0.14 -11.48 -7.85
C ASP A 208 0.88 -11.61 -9.19
N SER A 209 1.24 -10.48 -9.83
CA SER A 209 2.07 -10.46 -11.04
C SER A 209 3.53 -10.88 -10.77
N TYR A 210 3.99 -10.80 -9.51
CA TYR A 210 5.35 -11.15 -9.07
C TYR A 210 5.27 -11.88 -7.72
N PRO A 211 4.79 -13.15 -7.70
CA PRO A 211 4.48 -13.88 -6.46
C PRO A 211 5.71 -14.15 -5.58
N ASP A 212 6.87 -14.30 -6.21
CA ASP A 212 8.13 -14.63 -5.52
C ASP A 212 8.92 -13.39 -5.09
N ARG A 213 8.36 -12.17 -5.27
CA ARG A 213 9.04 -10.92 -4.96
C ARG A 213 8.26 -10.09 -3.95
N ASP A 214 8.92 -9.79 -2.85
CA ASP A 214 8.44 -8.79 -1.88
C ASP A 214 9.05 -7.43 -2.24
N PHE A 215 8.21 -6.40 -2.24
CA PHE A 215 8.62 -5.01 -2.42
C PHE A 215 8.64 -4.33 -1.06
N GLU A 216 9.75 -3.72 -0.72
CA GLU A 216 9.90 -2.98 0.53
C GLU A 216 9.64 -1.50 0.27
N GLY A 217 8.93 -0.87 1.20
CA GLY A 217 8.57 0.53 1.15
C GLY A 217 8.35 1.11 2.53
N THR A 218 7.93 2.35 2.58
CA THR A 218 7.63 3.06 3.82
C THR A 218 6.31 3.80 3.71
N VAL A 219 5.62 3.96 4.83
CA VAL A 219 4.44 4.83 4.91
C VAL A 219 4.90 6.27 4.69
N SER A 220 4.45 6.89 3.60
CA SER A 220 4.81 8.26 3.26
C SER A 220 3.79 9.28 3.78
N THR A 221 2.51 8.91 3.75
CA THR A 221 1.43 9.83 4.12
C THR A 221 0.23 9.05 4.66
N ILE A 222 -0.41 9.62 5.65
CA ILE A 222 -1.70 9.18 6.18
C ILE A 222 -2.69 10.30 5.87
N ASP A 223 -3.79 9.99 5.18
CA ASP A 223 -4.80 11.01 4.85
C ASP A 223 -5.37 11.64 6.13
N ALA A 224 -5.61 12.93 6.09
CA ALA A 224 -6.22 13.66 7.21
C ALA A 224 -7.73 13.36 7.35
N ARG A 225 -8.34 12.71 6.37
CA ARG A 225 -9.78 12.42 6.34
C ARG A 225 -10.03 10.92 6.46
N ILE A 226 -11.07 10.60 7.23
CA ILE A 226 -11.63 9.25 7.29
C ILE A 226 -12.82 9.20 6.32
N ASP A 227 -12.83 8.20 5.47
CA ASP A 227 -14.00 7.92 4.63
C ASP A 227 -15.16 7.44 5.52
N THR A 228 -16.25 8.22 5.53
CA THR A 228 -17.39 7.96 6.42
C THR A 228 -18.22 6.75 6.00
N ALA A 229 -18.13 6.32 4.74
CA ALA A 229 -18.87 5.15 4.24
C ALA A 229 -18.16 3.85 4.62
N THR A 230 -16.82 3.82 4.53
CA THR A 230 -16.02 2.62 4.81
C THR A 230 -15.40 2.61 6.20
N ARG A 231 -15.41 3.76 6.93
CA ARG A 231 -14.72 3.93 8.21
C ARG A 231 -13.23 3.59 8.13
N ALA A 232 -12.60 3.94 7.02
CA ALA A 232 -11.19 3.73 6.77
C ALA A 232 -10.46 5.05 6.46
N VAL A 233 -9.19 5.09 6.81
CA VAL A 233 -8.26 6.15 6.40
C VAL A 233 -7.40 5.63 5.25
N THR A 234 -7.17 6.45 4.23
CA THR A 234 -6.25 6.10 3.15
C THR A 234 -4.82 6.33 3.60
N VAL A 235 -4.00 5.30 3.50
CA VAL A 235 -2.56 5.36 3.78
C VAL A 235 -1.82 5.20 2.47
N ARG A 236 -0.80 6.02 2.27
CA ARG A 236 0.08 5.96 1.11
C ARG A 236 1.42 5.38 1.50
N GLY A 237 1.76 4.27 0.89
CA GLY A 237 3.10 3.69 0.90
C GLY A 237 3.93 4.18 -0.27
N ASP A 238 5.21 4.41 -0.06
CA ASP A 238 6.17 4.79 -1.08
C ASP A 238 7.15 3.64 -1.32
N PHE A 239 7.20 3.14 -2.54
CA PHE A 239 7.99 1.99 -2.95
C PHE A 239 9.01 2.39 -4.02
N PRO A 240 10.32 2.23 -3.77
CA PRO A 240 11.33 2.37 -4.81
C PRO A 240 11.10 1.36 -5.94
N ASN A 241 11.24 1.80 -7.18
CA ASN A 241 10.99 0.97 -8.36
C ASN A 241 12.15 1.09 -9.38
N PRO A 242 13.40 0.74 -8.99
CA PRO A 242 14.57 0.91 -9.87
C PRO A 242 14.46 0.07 -11.15
N ASP A 243 13.89 -1.12 -11.05
CA ASP A 243 13.72 -2.06 -12.18
C ASP A 243 12.47 -1.75 -13.02
N ARG A 244 11.64 -0.77 -12.60
CA ARG A 244 10.39 -0.35 -13.27
C ARG A 244 9.39 -1.49 -13.50
N VAL A 245 9.40 -2.49 -12.63
CA VAL A 245 8.48 -3.65 -12.70
C VAL A 245 7.11 -3.32 -12.15
N LEU A 246 7.03 -2.44 -11.14
CA LEU A 246 5.76 -1.94 -10.62
C LEU A 246 5.17 -0.94 -11.62
N ARG A 247 3.91 -1.13 -11.94
CA ARG A 247 3.17 -0.27 -12.87
C ARG A 247 1.93 0.32 -12.21
N PRO A 248 1.53 1.54 -12.55
CA PRO A 248 0.27 2.11 -12.11
C PRO A 248 -0.90 1.18 -12.46
N GLY A 249 -1.85 1.06 -11.55
CA GLY A 249 -3.01 0.17 -11.67
C GLY A 249 -2.81 -1.25 -11.12
N MET A 250 -1.58 -1.66 -10.78
CA MET A 250 -1.36 -2.96 -10.16
C MET A 250 -2.01 -3.03 -8.78
N LEU A 251 -2.61 -4.20 -8.48
CA LEU A 251 -3.09 -4.54 -7.15
C LEU A 251 -1.92 -5.02 -6.30
N MET A 252 -1.81 -4.47 -5.09
CA MET A 252 -0.74 -4.75 -4.14
C MET A 252 -1.31 -5.19 -2.80
N GLN A 253 -0.88 -6.35 -2.31
CA GLN A 253 -1.16 -6.81 -0.96
C GLN A 253 -0.11 -6.22 -0.01
N VAL A 254 -0.51 -5.20 0.74
CA VAL A 254 0.39 -4.49 1.66
C VAL A 254 0.33 -5.14 3.03
N ARG A 255 1.50 -5.40 3.62
CA ARG A 255 1.69 -5.88 4.98
C ARG A 255 2.43 -4.81 5.78
N LEU A 256 1.76 -4.31 6.79
CA LEU A 256 2.30 -3.37 7.75
C LEU A 256 2.64 -4.11 9.02
N SER A 257 3.93 -4.23 9.35
CA SER A 257 4.38 -4.81 10.61
C SER A 257 4.35 -3.74 11.70
N ARG A 258 3.71 -4.03 12.81
CA ARG A 258 3.77 -3.16 14.00
C ARG A 258 5.12 -3.34 14.71
N PRO A 259 5.53 -2.37 15.53
CA PRO A 259 6.69 -2.54 16.39
C PRO A 259 6.57 -3.81 17.21
N GLU A 260 7.67 -4.55 17.34
CA GLU A 260 7.73 -5.73 18.20
C GLU A 260 7.47 -5.33 19.66
N ARG A 261 6.67 -6.13 20.33
CA ARG A 261 6.42 -6.02 21.77
C ARG A 261 6.57 -7.38 22.44
N GLN A 262 6.84 -7.40 23.72
CA GLN A 262 6.84 -8.63 24.52
C GLN A 262 5.39 -9.03 24.82
N ALA A 263 5.00 -10.22 24.42
CA ALA A 263 3.67 -10.77 24.68
C ALA A 263 3.77 -12.25 25.09
N LEU A 264 2.76 -12.74 25.82
CA LEU A 264 2.61 -14.16 26.08
C LEU A 264 1.96 -14.80 24.85
N VAL A 265 2.69 -15.68 24.19
CA VAL A 265 2.26 -16.29 22.91
C VAL A 265 2.16 -17.79 23.09
N LEU A 266 1.03 -18.35 22.68
CA LEU A 266 0.77 -19.78 22.68
C LEU A 266 0.47 -20.30 21.28
N PRO A 267 0.81 -21.55 20.95
CA PRO A 267 0.24 -22.22 19.77
C PRO A 267 -1.30 -22.26 19.88
N GLU A 268 -2.00 -21.99 18.80
CA GLU A 268 -3.48 -22.00 18.78
C GLU A 268 -4.09 -23.33 19.22
N ILE A 269 -3.38 -24.43 19.01
CA ILE A 269 -3.80 -25.77 19.44
C ILE A 269 -3.94 -25.90 20.97
N ALA A 270 -3.28 -25.04 21.77
CA ALA A 270 -3.40 -25.01 23.21
C ALA A 270 -4.70 -24.34 23.71
N LEU A 271 -5.38 -23.62 22.83
CA LEU A 271 -6.59 -22.88 23.17
C LEU A 271 -7.82 -23.77 23.02
N VAL A 272 -8.60 -23.88 24.07
CA VAL A 272 -9.86 -24.65 24.08
C VAL A 272 -11.02 -23.67 24.16
N GLN A 273 -11.85 -23.64 23.13
CA GLN A 273 -13.02 -22.78 23.09
C GLN A 273 -14.26 -23.53 23.57
N VAL A 274 -14.94 -22.98 24.56
CA VAL A 274 -16.20 -23.51 25.10
C VAL A 274 -17.26 -22.39 25.04
N GLY A 275 -18.17 -22.49 24.11
CA GLY A 275 -19.15 -21.41 23.85
C GLY A 275 -18.48 -20.13 23.36
N ARG A 276 -18.57 -19.06 24.15
CA ARG A 276 -17.94 -17.76 23.87
C ARG A 276 -16.63 -17.53 24.58
N ASP A 277 -16.27 -18.41 25.50
CA ASP A 277 -15.09 -18.27 26.35
C ASP A 277 -13.95 -19.16 25.84
N THR A 278 -12.74 -18.65 25.95
CA THR A 278 -11.52 -19.40 25.63
C THR A 278 -10.79 -19.74 26.92
N PHE A 279 -10.32 -20.97 27.01
CA PHE A 279 -9.63 -21.56 28.15
C PHE A 279 -8.32 -22.19 27.70
N VAL A 280 -7.43 -22.38 28.64
CA VAL A 280 -6.24 -23.24 28.52
C VAL A 280 -6.19 -24.25 29.66
N TYR A 281 -5.46 -25.33 29.49
CA TYR A 281 -5.17 -26.22 30.59
C TYR A 281 -3.81 -25.89 31.20
N ARG A 282 -3.80 -25.37 32.44
CA ARG A 282 -2.60 -25.07 33.21
C ARG A 282 -2.29 -26.22 34.18
N VAL A 283 -1.04 -26.66 34.15
CA VAL A 283 -0.55 -27.75 35.05
C VAL A 283 -0.05 -27.14 36.34
N LYS A 284 -0.59 -27.58 37.46
CA LYS A 284 -0.17 -27.21 38.82
C LYS A 284 1.06 -27.97 39.29
N ALA A 285 1.66 -27.53 40.39
CA ALA A 285 2.82 -28.17 40.96
C ALA A 285 2.57 -29.62 41.44
N ASP A 286 1.31 -29.97 41.75
CA ASP A 286 0.86 -31.31 42.16
C ASP A 286 0.57 -32.24 40.97
N GLY A 287 0.79 -31.80 39.71
CA GLY A 287 0.52 -32.52 38.49
C GLY A 287 -0.97 -32.56 38.10
N SER A 288 -1.83 -31.85 38.79
CA SER A 288 -3.23 -31.66 38.38
C SER A 288 -3.39 -30.53 37.38
N VAL A 289 -4.42 -30.59 36.54
CA VAL A 289 -4.72 -29.50 35.58
C VAL A 289 -5.90 -28.68 36.07
N GLU A 290 -5.79 -27.37 35.89
CA GLU A 290 -6.91 -26.43 36.00
C GLU A 290 -7.19 -25.79 34.62
N GLN A 291 -8.37 -25.24 34.47
CA GLN A 291 -8.84 -24.67 33.24
C GLN A 291 -9.14 -23.17 33.43
N PRO A 292 -8.11 -22.32 33.55
CA PRO A 292 -8.32 -20.87 33.61
C PRO A 292 -8.88 -20.33 32.33
N LYS A 293 -9.79 -19.35 32.45
CA LYS A 293 -10.27 -18.54 31.33
C LYS A 293 -9.16 -17.57 30.93
N VAL A 294 -8.95 -17.43 29.60
CA VAL A 294 -7.95 -16.52 29.05
C VAL A 294 -8.61 -15.56 28.03
N GLU A 295 -8.09 -14.36 27.99
CA GLU A 295 -8.42 -13.42 26.92
C GLU A 295 -7.36 -13.52 25.83
N VAL A 296 -7.81 -13.84 24.62
CA VAL A 296 -6.97 -14.00 23.45
C VAL A 296 -6.97 -12.68 22.66
N GLY A 297 -5.78 -12.16 22.38
CA GLY A 297 -5.55 -11.01 21.53
C GLY A 297 -5.48 -11.40 20.06
N THR A 298 -4.44 -10.92 19.38
CA THR A 298 -4.24 -11.19 17.95
C THR A 298 -3.74 -12.61 17.70
N ARG A 299 -4.08 -13.13 16.53
CA ARG A 299 -3.65 -14.46 16.07
C ARG A 299 -2.87 -14.31 14.79
N SER A 300 -1.74 -14.99 14.70
CA SER A 300 -0.89 -14.96 13.51
C SER A 300 -0.06 -16.24 13.39
N SER A 301 -0.01 -16.80 12.19
CA SER A 301 0.85 -17.97 11.87
C SER A 301 0.71 -19.15 12.83
N GLY A 302 -0.53 -19.50 13.20
CA GLY A 302 -0.83 -20.63 14.08
C GLY A 302 -0.49 -20.39 15.57
N LYS A 303 -0.20 -19.14 15.93
CA LYS A 303 0.03 -18.68 17.31
C LYS A 303 -1.00 -17.62 17.70
N ALA A 304 -1.28 -17.53 18.97
CA ALA A 304 -2.20 -16.55 19.54
C ALA A 304 -1.56 -15.86 20.74
N GLU A 305 -1.75 -14.55 20.79
CA GLU A 305 -1.39 -13.75 21.95
C GLU A 305 -2.41 -13.98 23.07
N VAL A 306 -1.93 -14.07 24.31
CA VAL A 306 -2.78 -14.10 25.50
C VAL A 306 -2.58 -12.79 26.26
N VAL A 307 -3.67 -12.00 26.32
CA VAL A 307 -3.67 -10.67 26.95
C VAL A 307 -3.83 -10.76 28.45
N SER A 308 -4.67 -11.70 28.92
CA SER A 308 -4.93 -11.90 30.35
C SER A 308 -5.24 -13.36 30.68
N GLY A 309 -5.10 -13.74 31.94
CA GLY A 309 -5.41 -15.09 32.46
C GLY A 309 -4.20 -16.01 32.61
N LEU A 310 -2.99 -15.60 32.18
CA LEU A 310 -1.75 -16.34 32.36
C LEU A 310 -0.64 -15.45 32.91
N GLN A 311 0.35 -16.12 33.53
CA GLN A 311 1.58 -15.48 34.02
C GLN A 311 2.82 -16.10 33.34
N PRO A 312 3.91 -15.32 33.18
CA PRO A 312 5.19 -15.89 32.78
C PRO A 312 5.60 -17.02 33.72
N GLY A 313 6.00 -18.17 33.18
CA GLY A 313 6.36 -19.35 33.93
C GLY A 313 5.23 -20.39 34.10
N ASP A 314 3.98 -20.05 33.76
CA ASP A 314 2.88 -21.01 33.75
C ASP A 314 3.17 -22.17 32.80
N ARG A 315 2.87 -23.41 33.22
CA ARG A 315 3.02 -24.60 32.37
C ARG A 315 1.67 -24.96 31.78
N ILE A 316 1.56 -24.87 30.46
CA ILE A 316 0.31 -25.04 29.70
C ILE A 316 0.39 -26.30 28.84
N VAL A 317 -0.71 -27.07 28.79
CA VAL A 317 -0.85 -28.23 27.93
C VAL A 317 -1.08 -27.75 26.47
N ILE A 318 -0.23 -28.21 25.54
CA ILE A 318 -0.35 -27.89 24.12
C ILE A 318 -0.92 -29.06 23.30
N ASP A 319 -0.75 -30.30 23.77
CA ASP A 319 -1.32 -31.49 23.11
C ASP A 319 -1.94 -32.43 24.12
N GLY A 320 -2.98 -33.18 23.73
CA GLY A 320 -3.74 -34.06 24.59
C GLY A 320 -4.93 -33.41 25.31
N THR A 321 -5.25 -32.16 24.95
CA THR A 321 -6.30 -31.34 25.60
C THR A 321 -7.69 -31.99 25.57
N GLY A 322 -8.03 -32.74 24.49
CA GLY A 322 -9.35 -33.36 24.32
C GLY A 322 -9.72 -34.46 25.31
N LYS A 323 -8.74 -34.99 26.08
CA LYS A 323 -8.95 -36.03 27.11
C LYS A 323 -8.95 -35.47 28.52
N LEU A 324 -8.69 -34.18 28.68
CA LEU A 324 -8.54 -33.53 29.97
C LEU A 324 -9.88 -33.01 30.51
N ARG A 325 -10.03 -33.08 31.81
CA ARG A 325 -11.07 -32.41 32.60
C ARG A 325 -10.39 -31.64 33.75
N PRO A 326 -10.98 -30.56 34.24
CA PRO A 326 -10.46 -29.90 35.44
C PRO A 326 -10.23 -30.90 36.56
N GLY A 327 -9.03 -30.90 37.19
CA GLY A 327 -8.62 -31.84 38.23
C GLY A 327 -7.98 -33.13 37.73
N SER A 328 -7.91 -33.42 36.44
CA SER A 328 -7.19 -34.59 35.89
C SER A 328 -5.71 -34.50 36.23
N LYS A 329 -5.09 -35.65 36.58
CA LYS A 329 -3.63 -35.74 36.72
C LYS A 329 -3.00 -35.99 35.36
N VAL A 330 -1.90 -35.30 35.07
CA VAL A 330 -1.16 -35.42 33.82
C VAL A 330 0.27 -35.90 34.06
N VAL A 331 0.81 -36.59 33.08
CA VAL A 331 2.23 -36.97 33.01
C VAL A 331 2.79 -36.44 31.69
N GLU A 332 3.96 -35.81 31.75
CA GLU A 332 4.65 -35.37 30.53
C GLU A 332 5.01 -36.58 29.69
N GLY A 333 4.33 -36.73 28.56
CA GLY A 333 4.72 -37.64 27.49
C GLY A 333 5.92 -37.02 26.75
N LYS A 334 6.92 -37.83 26.40
CA LYS A 334 7.96 -37.43 25.48
C LYS A 334 7.27 -37.00 24.14
N ALA A 335 7.50 -35.80 23.71
CA ALA A 335 7.05 -35.36 22.39
C ALA A 335 7.65 -36.29 21.33
N ASP A 336 6.81 -37.02 20.63
CA ASP A 336 7.20 -37.77 19.44
C ASP A 336 7.43 -36.72 18.33
N THR A 337 8.64 -36.22 18.24
CA THR A 337 9.10 -35.35 17.14
C THR A 337 9.36 -36.17 15.89
N THR A 338 8.33 -36.86 15.40
CA THR A 338 8.38 -37.41 14.03
C THR A 338 7.79 -36.34 13.12
N PRO A 339 8.59 -35.70 12.25
CA PRO A 339 8.05 -34.81 11.22
C PRO A 339 7.13 -35.65 10.31
N PRO A 340 6.01 -35.11 9.82
CA PRO A 340 5.16 -35.82 8.88
C PRO A 340 6.02 -36.21 7.67
N ALA A 341 5.99 -37.51 7.37
CA ALA A 341 6.67 -38.08 6.21
C ALA A 341 6.19 -37.36 4.96
N THR A 342 7.12 -36.69 4.28
CA THR A 342 6.89 -36.12 2.94
C THR A 342 6.54 -37.31 2.03
N GLU A 343 5.27 -37.41 1.67
CA GLU A 343 4.80 -38.32 0.65
C GLU A 343 5.48 -37.97 -0.66
N ALA A 344 6.42 -38.82 -1.07
CA ALA A 344 7.06 -38.72 -2.37
C ALA A 344 6.01 -38.97 -3.47
N PRO A 345 6.01 -38.16 -4.55
CA PRO A 345 5.05 -38.37 -5.63
C PRO A 345 5.29 -39.74 -6.29
N ALA A 346 4.23 -40.55 -6.33
CA ALA A 346 4.19 -41.82 -7.03
C ALA A 346 4.58 -41.62 -8.50
N ARG A 347 5.66 -42.29 -8.92
CA ARG A 347 6.04 -42.40 -10.34
C ARG A 347 4.90 -43.12 -11.08
N ALA A 348 4.22 -42.36 -11.95
CA ALA A 348 3.37 -42.96 -12.98
C ALA A 348 4.27 -43.73 -13.95
N GLN A 349 4.14 -45.05 -13.96
CA GLN A 349 4.55 -45.92 -15.06
C GLN A 349 3.34 -46.08 -15.98
N GLY A 350 3.51 -45.78 -17.26
CA GLY A 350 2.56 -45.99 -18.32
C GLY A 350 2.86 -45.08 -19.49
#